data_d91921941cd9e009deaed28420228a13
#
_entry.id   d91921941cd9e009deaed28420228a13
#
_cell.length_a   1.000
_cell.length_b   1.000
_cell.length_c   1.000
_cell.angle_alpha   90.00
_cell.angle_beta   90.00
_cell.angle_gamma   90.00
#
_symmetry.space_group_name_H-M   'P 1'
#
loop_
_entity.id
_entity.type
_entity.pdbx_description
1 polymer ?
#
loop_
_entity_poly.entity_id
_entity_poly.type
_entity_poly.pdbx_seq_one_letter_code
_entity_poly.pdbx_strand_id
1 'polypeptide(L)'
;MADTQQKNAQRGQRAHLPLLMLLLFLIQPVMDVLSFWLTEGGVSNTVSLLLRFFVLFGTGALGFTLSKHKKIYILLGILVIGFAALHGWACMSAGYQGWQNPVYDLTNYIRVVQIPLFTLCFITFLRETGEEGYQTIEKGFVINFCLIVLVEVLSTVTGTDPHTYANKQIGVLGWFSTTNAQSAILCAMVPVVLMQSMRKKNIRYLFAWIVVGFGVLFLFATRLSYVAIFITAAGMLLVMLLSRTWNKKAAAVLLLGAIVCGAAIKVSPMYINQSEHQALLQEKQQEADEMVAAAEKQYHTTAEQEPERCLTPLYQEYLGEMADRFGMQRVMKTYQYTTDVSKLKDARHMKIIYCSYLMEDAGTKAKLFGLELQDMVWDNRTFDVENDFHGIYYLYGMVGLALFAAFLLYFAVLIVRALLQNFKKYMTPEAGAFGISLCLLLLHVYCTAGVLRRPNASFYLSVVLAVIYYLVNMRTDTTQPKT
;
A
#
# COMPACT_ATOMS: atom_id res chain seq x y z
N MET A 1 48.33 -11.90 -4.61
CA MET A 1 47.98 -10.52 -4.94
C MET A 1 46.50 -10.34 -5.38
N ALA A 2 45.98 -11.15 -6.28
CA ALA A 2 44.56 -11.03 -6.71
C ALA A 2 43.53 -11.18 -5.58
N ASP A 3 43.73 -12.14 -4.67
CA ASP A 3 42.84 -12.39 -3.53
C ASP A 3 42.83 -11.23 -2.50
N THR A 4 43.98 -10.55 -2.33
CA THR A 4 44.10 -9.39 -1.45
C THR A 4 43.46 -8.15 -2.07
N GLN A 5 43.56 -7.96 -3.37
CA GLN A 5 42.90 -6.86 -4.08
C GLN A 5 41.38 -7.07 -4.10
N GLN A 6 40.88 -8.30 -4.28
CA GLN A 6 39.48 -8.61 -4.24
C GLN A 6 38.86 -8.42 -2.84
N LYS A 7 39.58 -8.79 -1.77
CA LYS A 7 39.18 -8.51 -0.37
C LYS A 7 39.17 -7.02 -0.04
N ASN A 8 40.11 -6.24 -0.56
CA ASN A 8 40.15 -4.81 -0.36
C ASN A 8 39.04 -4.08 -1.13
N ALA A 9 38.73 -4.50 -2.35
CA ALA A 9 37.59 -3.99 -3.12
C ALA A 9 36.25 -4.30 -2.44
N GLN A 10 36.06 -5.50 -1.91
CA GLN A 10 34.86 -5.88 -1.14
C GLN A 10 34.75 -5.09 0.18
N ARG A 11 35.88 -4.79 0.83
CA ARG A 11 35.91 -3.97 2.04
C ARG A 11 35.50 -2.51 1.76
N GLY A 12 35.98 -1.95 0.64
CA GLY A 12 35.57 -0.61 0.17
C GLY A 12 34.06 -0.54 -0.18
N GLN A 13 33.55 -1.53 -0.89
CA GLN A 13 32.11 -1.61 -1.21
C GLN A 13 31.21 -1.72 0.02
N ARG A 14 31.64 -2.44 1.06
CA ARG A 14 30.89 -2.56 2.33
C ARG A 14 30.81 -1.24 3.09
N ALA A 15 31.86 -0.42 3.05
CA ALA A 15 31.89 0.87 3.74
C ALA A 15 30.87 1.88 3.17
N HIS A 16 30.53 1.78 1.87
CA HIS A 16 29.57 2.66 1.21
C HIS A 16 28.12 2.13 1.22
N LEU A 17 27.91 0.89 1.66
CA LEU A 17 26.58 0.26 1.62
C LEU A 17 25.54 0.96 2.52
N PRO A 18 25.84 1.40 3.75
CA PRO A 18 24.90 2.19 4.55
C PRO A 18 24.50 3.50 3.87
N LEU A 19 25.42 4.19 3.23
CA LEU A 19 25.11 5.41 2.46
C LEU A 19 24.17 5.11 1.30
N LEU A 20 24.42 4.04 0.55
CA LEU A 20 23.53 3.61 -0.54
C LEU A 20 22.11 3.27 -0.01
N MET A 21 22.02 2.54 1.10
CA MET A 21 20.74 2.26 1.74
C MET A 21 19.98 3.54 2.08
N LEU A 22 20.67 4.54 2.63
CA LEU A 22 20.08 5.85 2.91
C LEU A 22 19.62 6.56 1.63
N LEU A 23 20.43 6.53 0.57
CA LEU A 23 20.07 7.11 -0.74
C LEU A 23 18.84 6.43 -1.36
N LEU A 24 18.70 5.11 -1.19
CA LEU A 24 17.50 4.37 -1.62
C LEU A 24 16.24 4.84 -0.89
N PHE A 25 16.34 5.26 0.38
CA PHE A 25 15.25 5.90 1.09
C PHE A 25 14.94 7.29 0.53
N LEU A 26 15.96 8.15 0.42
CA LEU A 26 15.80 9.55 0.00
C LEU A 26 15.20 9.67 -1.40
N ILE A 27 15.56 8.76 -2.30
CA ILE A 27 15.10 8.81 -3.69
C ILE A 27 13.58 8.52 -3.80
N GLN A 28 12.95 7.81 -2.83
CA GLN A 28 11.52 7.47 -2.92
C GLN A 28 10.63 8.72 -2.94
N PRO A 29 10.62 9.61 -1.92
CA PRO A 29 9.80 10.81 -1.94
C PRO A 29 10.22 11.78 -3.05
N VAL A 30 11.51 11.84 -3.41
CA VAL A 30 11.99 12.68 -4.51
C VAL A 30 11.39 12.24 -5.85
N MET A 31 11.35 10.93 -6.13
CA MET A 31 10.72 10.40 -7.35
C MET A 31 9.20 10.64 -7.37
N ASP A 32 8.55 10.62 -6.21
CA ASP A 32 7.12 10.90 -6.12
C ASP A 32 6.81 12.38 -6.42
N VAL A 33 7.57 13.30 -5.82
CA VAL A 33 7.46 14.74 -6.08
C VAL A 33 7.80 15.06 -7.56
N LEU A 34 8.87 14.45 -8.09
CA LEU A 34 9.21 14.58 -9.50
C LEU A 34 8.06 14.10 -10.41
N SER A 35 7.49 12.94 -10.09
CA SER A 35 6.35 12.37 -10.83
C SER A 35 5.14 13.30 -10.81
N PHE A 36 4.84 13.91 -9.66
CA PHE A 36 3.77 14.89 -9.52
C PHE A 36 3.99 16.09 -10.44
N TRP A 37 5.14 16.74 -10.37
CA TRP A 37 5.42 17.94 -11.17
C TRP A 37 5.56 17.66 -12.66
N LEU A 38 6.04 16.47 -13.08
CA LEU A 38 6.03 16.06 -14.48
C LEU A 38 4.59 15.95 -15.01
N THR A 39 3.68 15.36 -14.20
CA THR A 39 2.26 15.23 -14.58
C THR A 39 1.58 16.60 -14.65
N GLU A 40 1.78 17.47 -13.68
CA GLU A 40 1.25 18.84 -13.68
C GLU A 40 1.77 19.66 -14.87
N GLY A 41 3.03 19.44 -15.25
CA GLY A 41 3.65 20.05 -16.43
C GLY A 41 3.23 19.42 -17.77
N GLY A 42 2.29 18.47 -17.78
CA GLY A 42 1.84 17.77 -18.99
C GLY A 42 2.88 16.82 -19.60
N VAL A 43 3.95 16.50 -18.86
CA VAL A 43 5.01 15.59 -19.32
C VAL A 43 4.67 14.15 -18.90
N SER A 44 4.94 13.21 -19.79
CA SER A 44 4.72 11.78 -19.49
C SER A 44 5.51 11.32 -18.26
N ASN A 45 4.86 10.55 -17.39
CA ASN A 45 5.47 9.89 -16.24
C ASN A 45 6.53 8.82 -16.60
N THR A 46 6.82 8.61 -17.88
CA THR A 46 7.77 7.60 -18.37
C THR A 46 9.17 7.79 -17.77
N VAL A 47 9.61 9.05 -17.60
CA VAL A 47 10.92 9.36 -17.01
C VAL A 47 11.01 8.85 -15.58
N SER A 48 10.00 9.15 -14.75
CA SER A 48 9.91 8.67 -13.37
C SER A 48 9.87 7.13 -13.31
N LEU A 49 9.14 6.51 -14.23
CA LEU A 49 9.04 5.05 -14.32
C LEU A 49 10.39 4.40 -14.68
N LEU A 50 11.08 4.93 -15.69
CA LEU A 50 12.41 4.43 -16.08
C LEU A 50 13.42 4.57 -14.95
N LEU A 51 13.41 5.70 -14.23
CA LEU A 51 14.28 5.91 -13.07
C LEU A 51 14.00 4.87 -11.97
N ARG A 52 12.72 4.57 -11.68
CA ARG A 52 12.34 3.52 -10.72
C ARG A 52 12.83 2.14 -11.14
N PHE A 53 12.73 1.79 -12.41
CA PHE A 53 13.26 0.53 -12.93
C PHE A 53 14.78 0.47 -12.85
N PHE A 54 15.47 1.56 -13.18
CA PHE A 54 16.92 1.63 -13.02
C PHE A 54 17.34 1.39 -11.55
N VAL A 55 16.66 2.04 -10.60
CA VAL A 55 16.89 1.83 -9.17
C VAL A 55 16.60 0.39 -8.75
N LEU A 56 15.49 -0.19 -9.22
CA LEU A 56 15.10 -1.57 -8.91
C LEU A 56 16.13 -2.59 -9.41
N PHE A 57 16.45 -2.53 -10.70
CA PHE A 57 17.38 -3.49 -11.32
C PHE A 57 18.81 -3.26 -10.85
N GLY A 58 19.25 -2.01 -10.67
CA GLY A 58 20.55 -1.69 -10.10
C GLY A 58 20.71 -2.22 -8.67
N THR A 59 19.69 -2.05 -7.83
CA THR A 59 19.65 -2.60 -6.47
C THR A 59 19.62 -4.13 -6.50
N GLY A 60 18.86 -4.74 -7.41
CA GLY A 60 18.82 -6.18 -7.63
C GLY A 60 20.16 -6.78 -8.02
N ALA A 61 20.85 -6.16 -8.99
CA ALA A 61 22.18 -6.56 -9.44
C ALA A 61 23.22 -6.47 -8.29
N LEU A 62 23.17 -5.38 -7.52
CA LEU A 62 24.04 -5.22 -6.36
C LEU A 62 23.74 -6.27 -5.29
N GLY A 63 22.47 -6.48 -4.95
CA GLY A 63 22.06 -7.52 -4.01
C GLY A 63 22.54 -8.91 -4.44
N PHE A 64 22.41 -9.25 -5.72
CA PHE A 64 22.92 -10.50 -6.28
C PHE A 64 24.45 -10.62 -6.16
N THR A 65 25.20 -9.56 -6.46
CA THR A 65 26.67 -9.58 -6.41
C THR A 65 27.19 -9.75 -4.99
N LEU A 66 26.57 -9.07 -4.02
CA LEU A 66 26.95 -9.13 -2.60
C LEU A 66 26.46 -10.39 -1.90
N SER A 67 25.44 -11.06 -2.43
CA SER A 67 24.81 -12.21 -1.77
C SER A 67 25.72 -13.44 -1.77
N LYS A 68 25.87 -14.06 -0.59
CA LYS A 68 26.43 -15.41 -0.44
C LYS A 68 25.46 -16.50 -0.90
N HIS A 69 24.18 -16.21 -0.97
CA HIS A 69 23.10 -17.14 -1.33
C HIS A 69 22.53 -16.83 -2.73
N LYS A 70 23.38 -16.76 -3.74
CA LYS A 70 23.01 -16.45 -5.13
C LYS A 70 21.88 -17.33 -5.68
N LYS A 71 21.81 -18.59 -5.21
CA LYS A 71 20.73 -19.54 -5.61
C LYS A 71 19.32 -18.99 -5.33
N ILE A 72 19.13 -18.20 -4.26
CA ILE A 72 17.80 -17.62 -3.93
C ILE A 72 17.41 -16.55 -4.96
N TYR A 73 18.36 -15.70 -5.38
CA TYR A 73 18.12 -14.71 -6.43
C TYR A 73 17.82 -15.38 -7.79
N ILE A 74 18.56 -16.45 -8.13
CA ILE A 74 18.33 -17.22 -9.35
C ILE A 74 16.94 -17.86 -9.31
N LEU A 75 16.58 -18.49 -8.19
CA LEU A 75 15.24 -19.06 -8.00
C LEU A 75 14.13 -18.02 -8.13
N LEU A 76 14.30 -16.84 -7.49
CA LEU A 76 13.36 -15.74 -7.64
C LEU A 76 13.26 -15.32 -9.12
N GLY A 77 14.38 -15.17 -9.82
CA GLY A 77 14.40 -14.83 -11.24
C GLY A 77 13.67 -15.86 -12.11
N ILE A 78 13.90 -17.16 -11.86
CA ILE A 78 13.20 -18.24 -12.57
C ILE A 78 11.70 -18.20 -12.32
N LEU A 79 11.27 -17.99 -11.07
CA LEU A 79 9.86 -17.88 -10.71
C LEU A 79 9.20 -16.68 -11.37
N VAL A 80 9.88 -15.52 -11.35
CA VAL A 80 9.38 -14.27 -11.96
C VAL A 80 9.24 -14.42 -13.48
N ILE A 81 10.27 -14.90 -14.16
CA ILE A 81 10.25 -15.06 -15.63
C ILE A 81 9.26 -16.15 -16.03
N GLY A 82 9.29 -17.29 -15.32
CA GLY A 82 8.38 -18.41 -15.59
C GLY A 82 6.91 -18.01 -15.41
N PHE A 83 6.60 -17.28 -14.34
CA PHE A 83 5.24 -16.78 -14.12
C PHE A 83 4.84 -15.73 -15.18
N ALA A 84 5.71 -14.79 -15.53
CA ALA A 84 5.44 -13.82 -16.60
C ALA A 84 5.12 -14.49 -17.94
N ALA A 85 5.83 -15.58 -18.28
CA ALA A 85 5.55 -16.36 -19.48
C ALA A 85 4.18 -17.06 -19.43
N LEU A 86 3.80 -17.63 -18.27
CA LEU A 86 2.49 -18.26 -18.08
C LEU A 86 1.35 -17.24 -18.10
N HIS A 87 1.56 -16.09 -17.48
CA HIS A 87 0.59 -14.97 -17.50
C HIS A 87 0.39 -14.43 -18.93
N GLY A 88 1.49 -14.14 -19.65
CA GLY A 88 1.41 -13.71 -21.04
C GLY A 88 0.75 -14.74 -21.97
N TRP A 89 1.03 -16.03 -21.75
CA TRP A 89 0.32 -17.10 -22.47
C TRP A 89 -1.18 -17.12 -22.17
N ALA A 90 -1.59 -16.87 -20.91
CA ALA A 90 -2.99 -16.79 -20.54
C ALA A 90 -3.65 -15.58 -21.21
N CYS A 91 -3.03 -14.39 -21.16
CA CYS A 91 -3.53 -13.17 -21.81
C CYS A 91 -3.70 -13.35 -23.34
N MET A 92 -2.73 -14.01 -24.02
CA MET A 92 -2.83 -14.29 -25.46
C MET A 92 -3.92 -15.31 -25.82
N SER A 93 -4.28 -16.19 -24.89
CA SER A 93 -5.19 -17.32 -25.15
C SER A 93 -6.55 -17.21 -24.44
N ALA A 94 -6.78 -16.17 -23.65
CA ALA A 94 -8.08 -15.85 -23.07
C ALA A 94 -9.04 -15.35 -24.17
N GLY A 95 -10.35 -15.55 -23.96
CA GLY A 95 -11.38 -15.23 -24.94
C GLY A 95 -11.61 -13.75 -25.26
N TYR A 96 -10.77 -12.85 -24.75
CA TYR A 96 -10.72 -11.44 -25.11
C TYR A 96 -9.75 -11.19 -26.27
N GLN A 97 -9.53 -9.94 -26.64
CA GLN A 97 -8.85 -9.49 -27.86
C GLN A 97 -7.34 -9.84 -27.95
N GLY A 98 -6.87 -10.80 -27.16
CA GLY A 98 -5.47 -11.16 -27.05
C GLY A 98 -4.70 -10.23 -26.07
N TRP A 99 -3.37 -10.26 -26.09
CA TRP A 99 -2.53 -9.39 -25.26
C TRP A 99 -2.36 -8.01 -25.92
N GLN A 100 -3.22 -7.06 -25.57
CA GLN A 100 -3.34 -5.78 -26.26
C GLN A 100 -2.20 -4.81 -25.94
N ASN A 101 -1.77 -4.76 -24.65
CA ASN A 101 -0.74 -3.83 -24.21
C ASN A 101 0.28 -4.50 -23.27
N PRO A 102 1.13 -5.41 -23.81
CA PRO A 102 2.07 -6.18 -23.00
C PRO A 102 3.06 -5.32 -22.21
N VAL A 103 3.44 -4.15 -22.72
CA VAL A 103 4.38 -3.25 -22.03
C VAL A 103 3.75 -2.66 -20.77
N TYR A 104 2.50 -2.24 -20.85
CA TYR A 104 1.76 -1.68 -19.72
C TYR A 104 1.50 -2.75 -18.64
N ASP A 105 1.11 -3.93 -19.07
CA ASP A 105 0.84 -5.07 -18.22
C ASP A 105 2.09 -5.58 -17.51
N LEU A 106 3.19 -5.81 -18.23
CA LEU A 106 4.48 -6.20 -17.65
C LEU A 106 5.05 -5.11 -16.72
N THR A 107 4.83 -3.83 -17.03
CA THR A 107 5.18 -2.73 -16.13
C THR A 107 4.47 -2.87 -14.79
N ASN A 108 3.18 -3.19 -14.80
CA ASN A 108 2.42 -3.41 -13.58
C ASN A 108 2.87 -4.66 -12.82
N TYR A 109 3.21 -5.73 -13.56
CA TYR A 109 3.80 -6.95 -12.99
C TYR A 109 5.12 -6.67 -12.25
N ILE A 110 6.04 -5.91 -12.84
CA ILE A 110 7.32 -5.55 -12.23
C ILE A 110 7.11 -4.78 -10.92
N ARG A 111 6.06 -3.96 -10.81
CA ARG A 111 5.72 -3.24 -9.56
C ARG A 111 5.40 -4.19 -8.41
N VAL A 112 4.79 -5.34 -8.68
CA VAL A 112 4.52 -6.36 -7.64
C VAL A 112 5.80 -7.15 -7.34
N VAL A 113 6.57 -7.52 -8.36
CA VAL A 113 7.84 -8.26 -8.23
C VAL A 113 8.88 -7.48 -7.44
N GLN A 114 8.82 -6.16 -7.45
CA GLN A 114 9.75 -5.33 -6.67
C GLN A 114 9.72 -5.66 -5.16
N ILE A 115 8.57 -6.13 -4.61
CA ILE A 115 8.46 -6.44 -3.17
C ILE A 115 9.41 -7.57 -2.76
N PRO A 116 9.33 -8.78 -3.32
CA PRO A 116 10.27 -9.85 -2.96
C PRO A 116 11.71 -9.51 -3.34
N LEU A 117 11.94 -8.77 -4.44
CA LEU A 117 13.29 -8.40 -4.85
C LEU A 117 13.94 -7.42 -3.87
N PHE A 118 13.28 -6.30 -3.53
CA PHE A 118 13.81 -5.36 -2.54
C PHE A 118 13.94 -6.00 -1.16
N THR A 119 12.98 -6.83 -0.74
CA THR A 119 13.09 -7.55 0.53
C THR A 119 14.36 -8.39 0.57
N LEU A 120 14.65 -9.16 -0.49
CA LEU A 120 15.86 -9.97 -0.58
C LEU A 120 17.14 -9.12 -0.62
N CYS A 121 17.12 -7.99 -1.33
CA CYS A 121 18.24 -7.06 -1.38
C CYS A 121 18.53 -6.46 0.00
N PHE A 122 17.51 -5.95 0.70
CA PHE A 122 17.69 -5.38 2.05
C PHE A 122 18.10 -6.43 3.08
N ILE A 123 17.61 -7.69 2.99
CA ILE A 123 18.13 -8.79 3.80
C ILE A 123 19.62 -9.01 3.53
N THR A 124 20.06 -8.98 2.27
CA THR A 124 21.47 -9.09 1.90
C THR A 124 22.30 -7.92 2.45
N PHE A 125 21.80 -6.70 2.31
CA PHE A 125 22.47 -5.50 2.80
C PHE A 125 22.62 -5.51 4.32
N LEU A 126 21.55 -5.86 5.05
CA LEU A 126 21.58 -5.99 6.51
C LEU A 126 22.50 -7.11 6.98
N ARG A 127 22.67 -8.19 6.20
CA ARG A 127 23.64 -9.25 6.51
C ARG A 127 25.06 -8.76 6.40
N GLU A 128 25.38 -7.90 5.44
CA GLU A 128 26.73 -7.38 5.21
C GLU A 128 27.08 -6.19 6.13
N THR A 129 26.08 -5.40 6.57
CA THR A 129 26.30 -4.17 7.39
C THR A 129 25.94 -4.35 8.87
N GLY A 130 25.15 -5.36 9.21
CA GLY A 130 24.73 -5.63 10.58
C GLY A 130 23.96 -4.48 11.23
N GLU A 131 24.34 -4.13 12.45
CA GLU A 131 23.66 -3.11 13.26
C GLU A 131 23.77 -1.70 12.64
N GLU A 132 24.88 -1.38 11.93
CA GLU A 132 25.03 -0.09 11.24
C GLU A 132 23.98 0.09 10.14
N GLY A 133 23.76 -0.96 9.33
CA GLY A 133 22.71 -0.95 8.31
C GLY A 133 21.31 -0.85 8.90
N TYR A 134 21.06 -1.54 10.00
CA TYR A 134 19.80 -1.43 10.72
C TYR A 134 19.53 0.01 11.21
N GLN A 135 20.53 0.64 11.86
CA GLN A 135 20.44 2.04 12.29
C GLN A 135 20.26 3.00 11.13
N THR A 136 20.87 2.69 9.98
CA THR A 136 20.70 3.48 8.75
C THR A 136 19.26 3.40 8.23
N ILE A 137 18.63 2.23 8.27
CA ILE A 137 17.20 2.08 7.92
C ILE A 137 16.34 2.92 8.87
N GLU A 138 16.56 2.82 10.19
CA GLU A 138 15.80 3.63 11.15
C GLU A 138 15.95 5.14 10.87
N LYS A 139 17.17 5.62 10.58
CA LYS A 139 17.41 7.01 10.17
C LYS A 139 16.69 7.34 8.86
N GLY A 140 16.69 6.42 7.89
CA GLY A 140 15.97 6.56 6.62
C GLY A 140 14.48 6.80 6.81
N PHE A 141 13.83 6.06 7.70
CA PHE A 141 12.42 6.29 8.05
C PHE A 141 12.18 7.70 8.62
N VAL A 142 13.02 8.15 9.55
CA VAL A 142 12.88 9.49 10.16
C VAL A 142 13.11 10.59 9.12
N ILE A 143 14.16 10.48 8.33
CA ILE A 143 14.50 11.51 7.33
C ILE A 143 13.40 11.58 6.26
N ASN A 144 12.92 10.44 5.76
CA ASN A 144 11.84 10.44 4.78
C ASN A 144 10.53 10.99 5.36
N PHE A 145 10.22 10.66 6.61
CA PHE A 145 9.08 11.26 7.28
C PHE A 145 9.20 12.78 7.34
N CYS A 146 10.36 13.31 7.74
CA CYS A 146 10.62 14.75 7.75
C CYS A 146 10.51 15.37 6.34
N LEU A 147 11.02 14.71 5.30
CA LEU A 147 10.92 15.19 3.92
C LEU A 147 9.47 15.24 3.44
N ILE A 148 8.69 14.21 3.73
CA ILE A 148 7.27 14.17 3.36
C ILE A 148 6.50 15.30 4.07
N VAL A 149 6.69 15.46 5.39
CA VAL A 149 6.08 16.56 6.17
C VAL A 149 6.50 17.93 5.62
N LEU A 150 7.77 18.09 5.26
CA LEU A 150 8.25 19.32 4.65
C LEU A 150 7.54 19.61 3.31
N VAL A 151 7.39 18.60 2.46
CA VAL A 151 6.67 18.73 1.17
C VAL A 151 5.20 19.08 1.40
N GLU A 152 4.52 18.45 2.36
CA GLU A 152 3.13 18.76 2.73
C GLU A 152 2.98 20.21 3.25
N VAL A 153 3.90 20.67 4.10
CA VAL A 153 3.91 22.06 4.59
C VAL A 153 4.18 23.04 3.44
N LEU A 154 5.18 22.76 2.58
CA LEU A 154 5.51 23.65 1.46
C LEU A 154 4.36 23.74 0.47
N SER A 155 3.73 22.61 0.09
CA SER A 155 2.60 22.61 -0.83
C SER A 155 1.40 23.40 -0.28
N THR A 156 1.14 23.26 1.01
CA THR A 156 0.06 24.01 1.69
C THR A 156 0.35 25.50 1.74
N VAL A 157 1.57 25.89 2.16
CA VAL A 157 1.95 27.31 2.27
C VAL A 157 1.99 28.01 0.90
N THR A 158 2.39 27.30 -0.14
CA THR A 158 2.41 27.84 -1.52
C THR A 158 1.04 27.79 -2.21
N GLY A 159 0.01 27.19 -1.58
CA GLY A 159 -1.31 27.02 -2.18
C GLY A 159 -1.32 26.06 -3.39
N THR A 160 -0.34 25.15 -3.47
CA THR A 160 -0.20 24.18 -4.58
C THR A 160 -0.48 22.75 -4.13
N ASP A 161 -1.07 22.57 -2.95
CA ASP A 161 -1.46 21.25 -2.46
C ASP A 161 -2.62 20.69 -3.30
N PRO A 162 -2.50 19.48 -3.89
CA PRO A 162 -3.57 18.89 -4.67
C PRO A 162 -4.74 18.40 -3.82
N HIS A 163 -4.61 18.42 -2.52
CA HIS A 163 -5.54 17.90 -1.51
C HIS A 163 -5.77 16.37 -1.62
N THR A 164 -6.09 15.75 -0.50
CA THR A 164 -6.43 14.31 -0.45
C THR A 164 -7.69 14.01 -1.25
N TYR A 165 -8.66 14.93 -1.21
CA TYR A 165 -9.90 14.93 -1.98
C TYR A 165 -9.98 16.22 -2.80
N ALA A 166 -9.36 16.21 -3.98
CA ALA A 166 -9.20 17.37 -4.85
C ALA A 166 -10.53 18.10 -5.15
N ASN A 167 -11.59 17.34 -5.49
CA ASN A 167 -12.90 17.91 -5.84
C ASN A 167 -13.55 18.71 -4.70
N LYS A 168 -13.13 18.49 -3.46
CA LYS A 168 -13.68 19.13 -2.27
C LYS A 168 -12.68 20.04 -1.56
N GLN A 169 -11.43 20.03 -2.02
CA GLN A 169 -10.30 20.71 -1.36
C GLN A 169 -10.14 20.31 0.12
N ILE A 170 -10.33 19.02 0.43
CA ILE A 170 -10.26 18.48 1.78
C ILE A 170 -9.00 17.63 1.95
N GLY A 171 -8.33 17.82 3.10
CA GLY A 171 -7.12 17.10 3.49
C GLY A 171 -5.86 17.67 2.86
N VAL A 172 -4.71 17.27 3.38
CA VAL A 172 -3.38 17.65 2.89
C VAL A 172 -2.73 16.42 2.28
N LEU A 173 -2.33 16.50 1.02
CA LEU A 173 -1.67 15.40 0.31
C LEU A 173 -0.18 15.68 0.08
N GLY A 174 0.21 16.93 -0.06
CA GLY A 174 1.54 17.29 -0.53
C GLY A 174 1.67 17.14 -2.05
N TRP A 175 2.87 17.33 -2.59
CA TRP A 175 3.13 17.08 -4.02
C TRP A 175 3.27 15.59 -4.31
N PHE A 176 2.22 14.82 -3.95
CA PHE A 176 2.13 13.38 -4.19
C PHE A 176 0.86 13.08 -5.00
N SER A 177 0.95 12.12 -5.92
CA SER A 177 -0.13 11.82 -6.87
C SER A 177 -1.04 10.66 -6.45
N THR A 178 -0.70 9.92 -5.38
CA THR A 178 -1.42 8.70 -5.00
C THR A 178 -1.79 8.69 -3.51
N THR A 179 -3.01 9.11 -3.22
CA THR A 179 -3.55 9.24 -1.87
C THR A 179 -3.41 7.97 -1.01
N ASN A 180 -3.84 6.82 -1.52
CA ASN A 180 -3.81 5.57 -0.75
C ASN A 180 -2.39 5.09 -0.45
N ALA A 181 -1.45 5.28 -1.39
CA ALA A 181 -0.06 4.91 -1.18
C ALA A 181 0.62 5.83 -0.16
N GLN A 182 0.37 7.14 -0.26
CA GLN A 182 0.93 8.11 0.68
C GLN A 182 0.39 7.90 2.10
N SER A 183 -0.92 7.61 2.23
CA SER A 183 -1.52 7.20 3.51
C SER A 183 -0.80 5.99 4.12
N ALA A 184 -0.56 4.95 3.32
CA ALA A 184 0.12 3.73 3.78
C ALA A 184 1.56 4.01 4.23
N ILE A 185 2.28 4.85 3.50
CA ILE A 185 3.66 5.26 3.81
C ILE A 185 3.71 6.00 5.15
N LEU A 186 2.89 7.03 5.33
CA LEU A 186 2.82 7.79 6.57
C LEU A 186 2.46 6.91 7.77
N CYS A 187 1.44 6.06 7.60
CA CYS A 187 1.03 5.11 8.65
C CYS A 187 2.13 4.14 9.05
N ALA A 188 2.95 3.68 8.08
CA ALA A 188 4.07 2.80 8.37
C ALA A 188 5.25 3.51 9.04
N MET A 189 5.46 4.81 8.77
CA MET A 189 6.58 5.56 9.31
C MET A 189 6.37 5.99 10.77
N VAL A 190 5.15 6.42 11.12
CA VAL A 190 4.87 7.01 12.44
C VAL A 190 5.27 6.10 13.61
N PRO A 191 4.97 4.79 13.65
CA PRO A 191 5.41 3.91 14.73
C PRO A 191 6.92 3.87 14.91
N VAL A 192 7.70 3.81 13.80
CA VAL A 192 9.17 3.78 13.83
C VAL A 192 9.74 5.09 14.33
N VAL A 193 9.20 6.23 13.87
CA VAL A 193 9.61 7.58 14.30
C VAL A 193 9.33 7.78 15.80
N LEU A 194 8.16 7.38 16.28
CA LEU A 194 7.82 7.47 17.70
C LEU A 194 8.71 6.56 18.56
N MET A 195 8.99 5.34 18.13
CA MET A 195 9.90 4.43 18.82
C MET A 195 11.29 5.06 18.95
N GLN A 196 11.84 5.64 17.89
CA GLN A 196 13.13 6.33 17.96
C GLN A 196 13.11 7.55 18.88
N SER A 197 12.02 8.31 18.90
CA SER A 197 11.87 9.45 19.79
C SER A 197 11.82 9.02 21.27
N MET A 198 11.20 7.89 21.56
CA MET A 198 11.13 7.33 22.93
C MET A 198 12.52 6.91 23.46
N ARG A 199 13.40 6.42 22.61
CA ARG A 199 14.79 6.07 22.98
C ARG A 199 15.60 7.27 23.51
N LYS A 200 15.27 8.49 23.04
CA LYS A 200 15.95 9.71 23.49
C LYS A 200 15.64 10.10 24.95
N LYS A 201 14.67 9.42 25.60
CA LYS A 201 14.22 9.67 26.98
C LYS A 201 13.85 11.13 27.29
N ASN A 202 13.63 11.94 26.27
CA ASN A 202 13.23 13.35 26.37
C ASN A 202 11.73 13.47 26.06
N ILE A 203 10.92 13.77 27.07
CA ILE A 203 9.48 13.85 26.94
C ILE A 203 9.00 14.97 25.99
N ARG A 204 9.71 16.11 25.97
CA ARG A 204 9.37 17.23 25.06
C ARG A 204 9.60 16.84 23.61
N TYR A 205 10.69 16.10 23.36
CA TYR A 205 11.01 15.57 22.04
C TYR A 205 9.95 14.55 21.58
N LEU A 206 9.56 13.62 22.45
CA LEU A 206 8.49 12.66 22.17
C LEU A 206 7.15 13.39 21.91
N PHE A 207 6.80 14.38 22.72
CA PHE A 207 5.58 15.18 22.53
C PHE A 207 5.57 15.86 21.17
N ALA A 208 6.67 16.49 20.76
CA ALA A 208 6.78 17.13 19.45
C ALA A 208 6.54 16.12 18.31
N TRP A 209 7.13 14.91 18.39
CA TRP A 209 6.95 13.89 17.37
C TRP A 209 5.53 13.30 17.36
N ILE A 210 4.85 13.21 18.51
CA ILE A 210 3.45 12.82 18.57
C ILE A 210 2.56 13.87 17.90
N VAL A 211 2.81 15.15 18.19
CA VAL A 211 2.05 16.26 17.56
C VAL A 211 2.24 16.23 16.04
N VAL A 212 3.46 16.11 15.55
CA VAL A 212 3.72 16.05 14.11
C VAL A 212 3.15 14.77 13.50
N GLY A 213 3.46 13.60 14.08
CA GLY A 213 3.05 12.31 13.51
C GLY A 213 1.53 12.11 13.50
N PHE A 214 0.87 12.40 14.62
CA PHE A 214 -0.60 12.30 14.69
C PHE A 214 -1.29 13.45 13.94
N GLY A 215 -0.68 14.65 13.94
CA GLY A 215 -1.17 15.80 13.19
C GLY A 215 -1.20 15.54 11.68
N VAL A 216 -0.14 14.99 11.12
CA VAL A 216 -0.08 14.61 9.70
C VAL A 216 -1.13 13.55 9.37
N LEU A 217 -1.23 12.48 10.17
CA LEU A 217 -2.25 11.45 9.96
C LEU A 217 -3.69 11.99 10.08
N PHE A 218 -3.92 12.95 10.98
CA PHE A 218 -5.21 13.61 11.18
C PHE A 218 -5.59 14.50 9.98
N LEU A 219 -4.64 15.30 9.48
CA LEU A 219 -4.84 16.23 8.38
C LEU A 219 -4.92 15.52 7.02
N PHE A 220 -4.39 14.32 6.91
CA PHE A 220 -4.38 13.54 5.67
C PHE A 220 -5.79 13.13 5.19
N ALA A 221 -6.79 13.14 6.06
CA ALA A 221 -8.22 12.97 5.78
C ALA A 221 -8.68 11.56 5.33
N THR A 222 -7.83 10.56 5.17
CA THR A 222 -8.31 9.19 4.89
C THR A 222 -8.79 8.51 6.18
N ARG A 223 -9.76 7.58 6.04
CA ARG A 223 -10.23 6.79 7.20
C ARG A 223 -9.09 5.98 7.82
N LEU A 224 -8.21 5.41 6.99
CA LEU A 224 -7.12 4.58 7.46
C LEU A 224 -6.04 5.39 8.17
N SER A 225 -5.67 6.59 7.69
CA SER A 225 -4.73 7.46 8.40
C SER A 225 -5.27 7.88 9.77
N TYR A 226 -6.57 8.21 9.83
CA TYR A 226 -7.19 8.56 11.11
C TYR A 226 -7.22 7.40 12.10
N VAL A 227 -7.61 6.20 11.67
CA VAL A 227 -7.62 4.98 12.50
C VAL A 227 -6.20 4.57 12.90
N ALA A 228 -5.20 4.81 12.05
CA ALA A 228 -3.80 4.51 12.32
C ALA A 228 -3.25 5.28 13.54
N ILE A 229 -3.80 6.45 13.88
CA ILE A 229 -3.45 7.18 15.12
C ILE A 229 -3.72 6.30 16.35
N PHE A 230 -4.90 5.70 16.42
CA PHE A 230 -5.33 4.87 17.55
C PHE A 230 -4.62 3.52 17.56
N ILE A 231 -4.45 2.90 16.38
CA ILE A 231 -3.69 1.64 16.26
C ILE A 231 -2.25 1.86 16.69
N THR A 232 -1.62 2.97 16.28
CA THR A 232 -0.25 3.30 16.68
C THR A 232 -0.17 3.57 18.17
N ALA A 233 -1.06 4.37 18.74
CA ALA A 233 -1.06 4.66 20.17
C ALA A 233 -1.26 3.38 21.00
N ALA A 234 -2.30 2.60 20.70
CA ALA A 234 -2.59 1.34 21.40
C ALA A 234 -1.48 0.30 21.21
N GLY A 235 -0.97 0.17 19.98
CA GLY A 235 0.13 -0.73 19.66
C GLY A 235 1.41 -0.37 20.40
N MET A 236 1.79 0.91 20.45
CA MET A 236 2.98 1.36 21.19
C MET A 236 2.82 1.16 22.71
N LEU A 237 1.63 1.39 23.27
CA LEU A 237 1.34 1.09 24.68
C LEU A 237 1.46 -0.41 24.97
N LEU A 238 0.91 -1.24 24.11
CA LEU A 238 1.00 -2.70 24.20
C LEU A 238 2.46 -3.17 24.11
N VAL A 239 3.22 -2.62 23.16
CA VAL A 239 4.65 -2.92 23.00
C VAL A 239 5.43 -2.55 24.27
N MET A 240 5.21 -1.36 24.85
CA MET A 240 5.85 -0.97 26.11
C MET A 240 5.51 -1.92 27.25
N LEU A 241 4.29 -2.40 27.33
CA LEU A 241 3.84 -3.36 28.33
C LEU A 241 4.51 -4.73 28.15
N LEU A 242 4.46 -5.26 26.93
CA LEU A 242 4.96 -6.60 26.60
C LEU A 242 6.48 -6.69 26.62
N SER A 243 7.18 -5.64 26.20
CA SER A 243 8.64 -5.54 26.23
C SER A 243 9.20 -5.15 27.63
N ARG A 244 8.32 -4.89 28.60
CA ARG A 244 8.66 -4.43 29.96
C ARG A 244 9.45 -3.12 29.99
N THR A 245 9.26 -2.26 29.00
CA THR A 245 9.88 -0.94 28.91
C THR A 245 8.91 0.18 29.28
N TRP A 246 7.96 -0.12 30.18
CA TRP A 246 6.88 0.79 30.56
C TRP A 246 7.39 2.13 31.08
N ASN A 247 6.98 3.20 30.44
CA ASN A 247 7.27 4.58 30.82
C ASN A 247 5.94 5.37 30.98
N LYS A 248 5.57 5.68 32.22
CA LYS A 248 4.31 6.36 32.53
C LYS A 248 4.15 7.69 31.80
N LYS A 249 5.24 8.48 31.66
CA LYS A 249 5.19 9.78 30.97
C LYS A 249 4.98 9.60 29.48
N ALA A 250 5.67 8.65 28.84
CA ALA A 250 5.50 8.34 27.43
C ALA A 250 4.08 7.81 27.16
N ALA A 251 3.58 6.91 28.00
CA ALA A 251 2.22 6.39 27.92
C ALA A 251 1.17 7.51 28.04
N ALA A 252 1.35 8.42 29.00
CA ALA A 252 0.42 9.54 29.17
C ALA A 252 0.38 10.47 27.97
N VAL A 253 1.53 10.78 27.34
CA VAL A 253 1.58 11.66 26.17
C VAL A 253 0.99 10.97 24.93
N LEU A 254 1.23 9.68 24.74
CA LEU A 254 0.60 8.90 23.64
C LEU A 254 -0.92 8.87 23.80
N LEU A 255 -1.42 8.59 25.01
CA LEU A 255 -2.85 8.59 25.31
C LEU A 255 -3.46 9.98 25.12
N LEU A 256 -2.80 11.02 25.60
CA LEU A 256 -3.26 12.40 25.42
C LEU A 256 -3.38 12.75 23.93
N GLY A 257 -2.38 12.43 23.12
CA GLY A 257 -2.42 12.65 21.67
C GLY A 257 -3.61 11.94 21.00
N ALA A 258 -3.83 10.66 21.33
CA ALA A 258 -4.96 9.91 20.80
C ALA A 258 -6.32 10.46 21.28
N ILE A 259 -6.44 10.84 22.56
CA ILE A 259 -7.68 11.45 23.13
C ILE A 259 -7.97 12.79 22.44
N VAL A 260 -6.97 13.64 22.23
CA VAL A 260 -7.14 14.93 21.55
C VAL A 260 -7.63 14.71 20.12
N CYS A 261 -7.02 13.79 19.36
CA CYS A 261 -7.48 13.45 18.02
C CYS A 261 -8.90 12.86 18.02
N GLY A 262 -9.23 12.02 19.01
CA GLY A 262 -10.56 11.46 19.18
C GLY A 262 -11.62 12.52 19.49
N ALA A 263 -11.32 13.43 20.41
CA ALA A 263 -12.21 14.56 20.76
C ALA A 263 -12.43 15.52 19.57
N ALA A 264 -11.41 15.70 18.75
CA ALA A 264 -11.44 16.55 17.55
C ALA A 264 -12.07 15.86 16.31
N ILE A 265 -12.68 14.67 16.44
CA ILE A 265 -13.21 13.92 15.29
C ILE A 265 -14.11 14.75 14.39
N LYS A 266 -15.04 15.53 14.95
CA LYS A 266 -16.03 16.32 14.20
C LYS A 266 -15.41 17.43 13.34
N VAL A 267 -14.22 17.91 13.71
CA VAL A 267 -13.48 18.92 12.94
C VAL A 267 -12.37 18.28 12.08
N SER A 268 -12.25 16.95 12.09
CA SER A 268 -11.28 16.27 11.25
C SER A 268 -11.70 16.33 9.77
N PRO A 269 -10.74 16.56 8.86
CA PRO A 269 -11.03 16.53 7.42
C PRO A 269 -11.66 15.20 6.97
N MET A 270 -11.31 14.10 7.61
CA MET A 270 -11.92 12.78 7.36
C MET A 270 -13.42 12.77 7.65
N TYR A 271 -13.84 13.31 8.80
CA TYR A 271 -15.25 13.34 9.19
C TYR A 271 -16.07 14.29 8.29
N ILE A 272 -15.50 15.45 7.96
CA ILE A 272 -16.13 16.44 7.05
C ILE A 272 -16.38 15.77 5.69
N ASN A 273 -15.36 15.13 5.09
CA ASN A 273 -15.53 14.41 3.82
C ASN A 273 -16.59 13.30 3.91
N GLN A 274 -16.63 12.57 5.03
CA GLN A 274 -17.59 11.49 5.21
C GLN A 274 -19.03 12.02 5.37
N SER A 275 -19.23 13.09 6.14
CA SER A 275 -20.56 13.68 6.34
C SER A 275 -21.13 14.27 5.05
N GLU A 276 -20.31 14.95 4.24
CA GLU A 276 -20.70 15.43 2.92
C GLU A 276 -21.04 14.29 1.95
N HIS A 277 -20.25 13.22 1.99
CA HIS A 277 -20.54 12.04 1.16
C HIS A 277 -21.87 11.39 1.54
N GLN A 278 -22.18 11.29 2.84
CA GLN A 278 -23.45 10.76 3.31
C GLN A 278 -24.64 11.66 2.90
N ALA A 279 -24.49 12.98 3.00
CA ALA A 279 -25.51 13.92 2.56
C ALA A 279 -25.80 13.77 1.05
N LEU A 280 -24.74 13.66 0.23
CA LEU A 280 -24.88 13.42 -1.21
C LEU A 280 -25.56 12.08 -1.53
N LEU A 281 -25.26 11.02 -0.76
CA LEU A 281 -25.92 9.73 -0.95
C LEU A 281 -27.42 9.78 -0.61
N GLN A 282 -27.81 10.56 0.42
CA GLN A 282 -29.23 10.75 0.77
C GLN A 282 -29.99 11.51 -0.32
N GLU A 283 -29.39 12.57 -0.88
CA GLU A 283 -29.94 13.32 -2.01
C GLU A 283 -30.15 12.39 -3.22
N LYS A 284 -29.11 11.63 -3.57
CA LYS A 284 -29.16 10.68 -4.68
C LYS A 284 -30.13 9.52 -4.46
N GLN A 285 -30.38 9.11 -3.22
CA GLN A 285 -31.40 8.12 -2.92
C GLN A 285 -32.80 8.65 -3.21
N GLN A 286 -33.10 9.92 -2.89
CA GLN A 286 -34.39 10.53 -3.20
C GLN A 286 -34.60 10.61 -4.73
N GLU A 287 -33.59 11.03 -5.49
CA GLU A 287 -33.66 11.03 -6.97
C GLU A 287 -33.94 9.61 -7.53
N ALA A 288 -33.28 8.60 -6.96
CA ALA A 288 -33.47 7.20 -7.35
C ALA A 288 -34.90 6.70 -7.07
N ASP A 289 -35.45 7.02 -5.90
CA ASP A 289 -36.81 6.65 -5.51
C ASP A 289 -37.83 7.33 -6.45
N GLU A 290 -37.62 8.58 -6.85
CA GLU A 290 -38.41 9.30 -7.83
C GLU A 290 -38.34 8.65 -9.23
N MET A 291 -37.14 8.20 -9.67
CA MET A 291 -36.96 7.50 -10.95
C MET A 291 -37.76 6.18 -10.97
N VAL A 292 -37.68 5.40 -9.89
CA VAL A 292 -38.41 4.13 -9.79
C VAL A 292 -39.91 4.40 -9.79
N ALA A 293 -40.40 5.34 -9.00
CA ALA A 293 -41.84 5.67 -8.96
C ALA A 293 -42.37 6.20 -10.32
N ALA A 294 -41.56 6.96 -11.05
CA ALA A 294 -41.89 7.41 -12.41
C ALA A 294 -42.00 6.22 -13.39
N ALA A 295 -41.05 5.28 -13.31
CA ALA A 295 -41.06 4.09 -14.14
C ALA A 295 -42.27 3.18 -13.82
N GLU A 296 -42.59 2.96 -12.54
CA GLU A 296 -43.78 2.21 -12.11
C GLU A 296 -45.06 2.82 -12.65
N LYS A 297 -45.19 4.12 -12.59
CA LYS A 297 -46.33 4.84 -13.15
C LYS A 297 -46.39 4.73 -14.68
N GLN A 298 -45.28 4.82 -15.34
CA GLN A 298 -45.18 4.72 -16.82
C GLN A 298 -45.59 3.32 -17.32
N TYR A 299 -45.13 2.27 -16.63
CA TYR A 299 -45.37 0.89 -17.03
C TYR A 299 -46.62 0.25 -16.41
N HIS A 300 -47.28 0.96 -15.50
CA HIS A 300 -48.47 0.49 -14.77
C HIS A 300 -48.22 -0.86 -14.02
N THR A 301 -47.01 -1.00 -13.46
CA THR A 301 -46.53 -2.16 -12.70
C THR A 301 -45.64 -1.71 -11.57
N THR A 302 -45.24 -2.59 -10.67
CA THR A 302 -44.35 -2.28 -9.57
C THR A 302 -42.95 -2.90 -9.80
N ALA A 303 -41.93 -2.32 -9.15
CA ALA A 303 -40.58 -2.87 -9.20
C ALA A 303 -40.47 -4.28 -8.60
N GLU A 304 -41.41 -4.69 -7.73
CA GLU A 304 -41.52 -6.07 -7.21
C GLU A 304 -42.07 -7.06 -8.24
N GLN A 305 -42.99 -6.61 -9.11
CA GLN A 305 -43.63 -7.48 -10.11
C GLN A 305 -42.78 -7.57 -11.39
N GLU A 306 -42.32 -6.45 -11.91
CA GLU A 306 -41.49 -6.37 -13.11
C GLU A 306 -40.19 -5.55 -12.85
N PRO A 307 -39.24 -6.09 -12.04
CA PRO A 307 -38.04 -5.35 -11.64
C PRO A 307 -37.17 -4.93 -12.83
N GLU A 308 -37.10 -5.76 -13.87
CA GLU A 308 -36.27 -5.45 -15.06
C GLU A 308 -36.78 -4.20 -15.81
N ARG A 309 -38.09 -3.97 -15.82
CA ARG A 309 -38.68 -2.80 -16.47
C ARG A 309 -38.56 -1.53 -15.62
N CYS A 310 -38.97 -1.65 -14.34
CA CYS A 310 -39.05 -0.49 -13.47
C CYS A 310 -37.65 0.02 -13.03
N LEU A 311 -36.66 -0.87 -12.90
CA LEU A 311 -35.33 -0.52 -12.43
C LEU A 311 -34.33 -0.20 -13.57
N THR A 312 -34.68 -0.45 -14.84
CA THR A 312 -33.76 -0.13 -15.97
C THR A 312 -33.25 1.32 -15.97
N PRO A 313 -34.09 2.35 -15.76
CA PRO A 313 -33.58 3.72 -15.73
C PRO A 313 -32.55 3.96 -14.61
N LEU A 314 -32.82 3.42 -13.42
CA LEU A 314 -31.93 3.52 -12.28
C LEU A 314 -30.58 2.84 -12.54
N TYR A 315 -30.59 1.63 -13.06
CA TYR A 315 -29.37 0.87 -13.35
C TYR A 315 -28.59 1.47 -14.53
N GLN A 316 -29.28 2.05 -15.51
CA GLN A 316 -28.63 2.76 -16.60
C GLN A 316 -27.90 4.00 -16.11
N GLU A 317 -28.48 4.76 -15.18
CA GLU A 317 -27.84 5.95 -14.58
C GLU A 317 -26.57 5.61 -13.80
N TYR A 318 -26.58 4.55 -12.98
CA TYR A 318 -25.47 4.26 -12.08
C TYR A 318 -24.49 3.20 -12.59
N LEU A 319 -24.93 2.28 -13.43
CA LEU A 319 -24.18 1.09 -13.87
C LEU A 319 -24.24 0.90 -15.39
N GLY A 320 -24.62 1.93 -16.16
CA GLY A 320 -24.83 1.85 -17.61
C GLY A 320 -23.62 1.27 -18.35
N GLU A 321 -22.41 1.76 -18.09
CA GLU A 321 -21.16 1.26 -18.69
C GLU A 321 -20.97 -0.25 -18.50
N MET A 322 -21.36 -0.76 -17.33
CA MET A 322 -21.29 -2.18 -17.01
C MET A 322 -22.41 -2.97 -17.68
N ALA A 323 -23.60 -2.37 -17.72
CA ALA A 323 -24.77 -2.95 -18.41
C ALA A 323 -24.56 -3.02 -19.93
N ASP A 324 -23.93 -2.02 -20.54
CA ASP A 324 -23.60 -1.98 -21.96
C ASP A 324 -22.59 -3.07 -22.35
N ARG A 325 -21.63 -3.37 -21.47
CA ARG A 325 -20.62 -4.41 -21.72
C ARG A 325 -21.12 -5.82 -21.45
N PHE A 326 -21.81 -6.04 -20.34
CA PHE A 326 -22.14 -7.38 -19.83
C PHE A 326 -23.62 -7.74 -19.88
N GLY A 327 -24.47 -6.80 -20.26
CA GLY A 327 -25.93 -6.96 -20.33
C GLY A 327 -26.65 -6.54 -19.04
N MET A 328 -27.73 -5.76 -19.20
CA MET A 328 -28.50 -5.16 -18.10
C MET A 328 -29.03 -6.22 -17.11
N GLN A 329 -29.59 -7.31 -17.62
CA GLN A 329 -30.15 -8.38 -16.78
C GLN A 329 -29.10 -9.04 -15.88
N ARG A 330 -27.86 -9.29 -16.41
CA ARG A 330 -26.77 -9.87 -15.63
C ARG A 330 -26.38 -8.93 -14.48
N VAL A 331 -26.30 -7.62 -14.76
CA VAL A 331 -25.97 -6.61 -13.77
C VAL A 331 -27.05 -6.53 -12.69
N MET A 332 -28.31 -6.36 -13.06
CA MET A 332 -29.44 -6.30 -12.12
C MET A 332 -29.50 -7.52 -11.20
N LYS A 333 -29.36 -8.71 -11.78
CA LYS A 333 -29.38 -9.98 -11.02
C LYS A 333 -28.21 -10.03 -10.01
N THR A 334 -27.01 -9.59 -10.37
CA THR A 334 -25.84 -9.58 -9.48
C THR A 334 -26.03 -8.61 -8.31
N TYR A 335 -26.63 -7.45 -8.58
CA TYR A 335 -26.98 -6.47 -7.55
C TYR A 335 -28.30 -6.80 -6.82
N GLN A 336 -28.91 -7.97 -7.09
CA GLN A 336 -30.13 -8.44 -6.46
C GLN A 336 -31.28 -7.43 -6.57
N TYR A 337 -31.36 -6.73 -7.71
CA TYR A 337 -32.39 -5.73 -8.00
C TYR A 337 -32.49 -4.62 -6.91
N THR A 338 -31.38 -4.28 -6.28
CA THR A 338 -31.36 -3.27 -5.21
C THR A 338 -31.68 -1.87 -5.75
N THR A 339 -32.41 -1.09 -4.96
CA THR A 339 -32.63 0.36 -5.17
C THR A 339 -31.73 1.23 -4.30
N ASP A 340 -30.90 0.60 -3.46
CA ASP A 340 -29.97 1.28 -2.56
C ASP A 340 -28.81 1.92 -3.35
N VAL A 341 -28.87 3.24 -3.50
CA VAL A 341 -27.87 4.04 -4.22
C VAL A 341 -26.47 3.90 -3.59
N SER A 342 -26.39 3.67 -2.29
CA SER A 342 -25.10 3.48 -1.64
C SER A 342 -24.34 2.26 -2.16
N LYS A 343 -25.07 1.22 -2.58
CA LYS A 343 -24.52 0.01 -3.22
C LYS A 343 -24.25 0.22 -4.70
N LEU A 344 -25.15 0.89 -5.41
CA LEU A 344 -25.01 1.15 -6.85
C LEU A 344 -23.85 2.13 -7.14
N LYS A 345 -23.60 3.10 -6.26
CA LYS A 345 -22.48 4.07 -6.35
C LYS A 345 -21.19 3.60 -5.69
N ASP A 346 -21.15 2.42 -5.07
CA ASP A 346 -19.90 1.90 -4.52
C ASP A 346 -18.94 1.50 -5.64
N ALA A 347 -18.08 2.44 -6.00
CA ALA A 347 -17.09 2.26 -7.08
C ALA A 347 -16.16 1.05 -6.82
N ARG A 348 -15.86 0.72 -5.55
CA ARG A 348 -15.00 -0.43 -5.24
C ARG A 348 -15.71 -1.74 -5.50
N HIS A 349 -16.96 -1.84 -5.05
CA HIS A 349 -17.80 -3.01 -5.30
C HIS A 349 -18.06 -3.20 -6.79
N MET A 350 -18.39 -2.13 -7.51
CA MET A 350 -18.59 -2.12 -8.95
C MET A 350 -17.35 -2.65 -9.70
N LYS A 351 -16.15 -2.18 -9.36
CA LYS A 351 -14.90 -2.63 -9.98
C LYS A 351 -14.63 -4.12 -9.71
N ILE A 352 -14.96 -4.62 -8.52
CA ILE A 352 -14.82 -6.06 -8.19
C ILE A 352 -15.79 -6.90 -9.06
N ILE A 353 -17.05 -6.49 -9.17
CA ILE A 353 -18.04 -7.20 -10.00
C ILE A 353 -17.63 -7.16 -11.48
N TYR A 354 -17.20 -6.00 -11.96
CA TYR A 354 -16.70 -5.85 -13.32
C TYR A 354 -15.57 -6.84 -13.64
N CYS A 355 -14.54 -6.89 -12.79
CA CYS A 355 -13.42 -7.82 -12.95
C CYS A 355 -13.83 -9.28 -12.77
N SER A 356 -14.86 -9.57 -11.93
CA SER A 356 -15.39 -10.93 -11.81
C SER A 356 -16.05 -11.42 -13.10
N TYR A 357 -16.81 -10.56 -13.78
CA TYR A 357 -17.40 -10.87 -15.08
C TYR A 357 -16.32 -11.13 -16.15
N LEU A 358 -15.30 -10.27 -16.20
CA LEU A 358 -14.16 -10.50 -17.10
C LEU A 358 -13.51 -11.86 -16.85
N MET A 359 -13.29 -12.20 -15.58
CA MET A 359 -12.66 -13.46 -15.19
C MET A 359 -13.52 -14.68 -15.52
N GLU A 360 -14.85 -14.57 -15.36
CA GLU A 360 -15.80 -15.61 -15.71
C GLU A 360 -15.80 -15.85 -17.23
N ASP A 361 -15.90 -14.77 -18.01
CA ASP A 361 -16.00 -14.82 -19.47
C ASP A 361 -14.67 -15.27 -20.11
N ALA A 362 -13.52 -14.90 -19.53
CA ALA A 362 -12.18 -15.30 -20.01
C ALA A 362 -11.83 -16.77 -19.69
N GLY A 363 -12.54 -17.42 -18.76
CA GLY A 363 -12.45 -18.85 -18.50
C GLY A 363 -11.27 -19.28 -17.59
N THR A 364 -10.95 -20.57 -17.61
CA THR A 364 -10.05 -21.20 -16.62
C THR A 364 -8.61 -20.67 -16.66
N LYS A 365 -8.09 -20.33 -17.84
CA LYS A 365 -6.72 -19.83 -17.95
C LYS A 365 -6.54 -18.49 -17.24
N ALA A 366 -7.49 -17.58 -17.43
CA ALA A 366 -7.51 -16.30 -16.72
C ALA A 366 -7.67 -16.51 -15.20
N LYS A 367 -8.51 -17.44 -14.75
CA LYS A 367 -8.65 -17.77 -13.32
C LYS A 367 -7.35 -18.25 -12.69
N LEU A 368 -6.49 -18.96 -13.46
CA LEU A 368 -5.21 -19.46 -12.98
C LEU A 368 -4.10 -18.43 -13.04
N PHE A 369 -4.00 -17.65 -14.14
CA PHE A 369 -2.85 -16.79 -14.41
C PHE A 369 -3.18 -15.30 -14.59
N GLY A 370 -4.46 -14.93 -14.52
CA GLY A 370 -4.93 -13.55 -14.52
C GLY A 370 -5.36 -13.01 -15.87
N LEU A 371 -5.76 -11.74 -15.81
CA LEU A 371 -6.21 -10.92 -16.94
C LEU A 371 -5.18 -9.83 -17.22
N GLU A 372 -5.14 -9.34 -18.46
CA GLU A 372 -4.39 -8.14 -18.79
C GLU A 372 -5.02 -6.90 -18.15
N LEU A 373 -4.19 -5.96 -17.71
CA LEU A 373 -4.69 -4.70 -17.13
C LEU A 373 -5.54 -3.90 -18.14
N GLN A 374 -5.25 -4.00 -19.45
CA GLN A 374 -6.01 -3.34 -20.51
C GLN A 374 -7.45 -3.86 -20.60
N ASP A 375 -7.72 -5.12 -20.27
CA ASP A 375 -9.08 -5.68 -20.22
C ASP A 375 -9.98 -4.94 -19.21
N MET A 376 -9.37 -4.35 -18.17
CA MET A 376 -10.08 -3.56 -17.14
C MET A 376 -10.34 -2.12 -17.57
N VAL A 377 -10.03 -1.76 -18.81
CA VAL A 377 -10.34 -0.44 -19.39
C VAL A 377 -11.52 -0.57 -20.34
N TRP A 378 -12.53 0.25 -20.15
CA TRP A 378 -13.71 0.32 -21.01
C TRP A 378 -14.16 1.77 -21.15
N ASP A 379 -14.40 2.21 -22.37
CA ASP A 379 -14.85 3.58 -22.70
C ASP A 379 -14.06 4.67 -21.95
N ASN A 380 -12.71 4.60 -22.02
CA ASN A 380 -11.76 5.49 -21.34
C ASN A 380 -11.84 5.49 -19.81
N ARG A 381 -12.61 4.62 -19.20
CA ARG A 381 -12.67 4.43 -17.76
C ARG A 381 -11.93 3.18 -17.33
N THR A 382 -11.20 3.29 -16.21
CA THR A 382 -10.46 2.16 -15.64
C THR A 382 -11.25 1.52 -14.50
N PHE A 383 -11.52 0.23 -14.63
CA PHE A 383 -12.16 -0.61 -13.62
C PHE A 383 -11.15 -1.41 -12.79
N ASP A 384 -9.91 -0.96 -12.75
CA ASP A 384 -8.87 -1.58 -11.90
C ASP A 384 -9.29 -1.55 -10.42
N VAL A 385 -9.20 -2.73 -9.76
CA VAL A 385 -9.75 -2.95 -8.42
C VAL A 385 -8.96 -2.20 -7.35
N GLU A 386 -9.67 -1.49 -6.49
CA GLU A 386 -9.12 -0.74 -5.37
C GLU A 386 -8.96 -1.57 -4.09
N ASN A 387 -8.46 -2.79 -4.24
CA ASN A 387 -8.04 -3.68 -3.16
C ASN A 387 -6.85 -4.49 -3.68
N ASP A 388 -5.73 -4.47 -2.96
CA ASP A 388 -4.49 -5.06 -3.47
C ASP A 388 -4.60 -6.59 -3.65
N PHE A 389 -5.25 -7.32 -2.75
CA PHE A 389 -5.40 -8.78 -2.89
C PHE A 389 -6.30 -9.16 -4.07
N HIS A 390 -7.45 -8.49 -4.21
CA HIS A 390 -8.32 -8.69 -5.36
C HIS A 390 -7.62 -8.26 -6.66
N GLY A 391 -6.88 -7.16 -6.63
CA GLY A 391 -6.09 -6.71 -7.77
C GLY A 391 -5.05 -7.74 -8.21
N ILE A 392 -4.33 -8.37 -7.27
CA ILE A 392 -3.39 -9.46 -7.59
C ILE A 392 -4.14 -10.69 -8.12
N TYR A 393 -5.31 -11.03 -7.55
CA TYR A 393 -6.11 -12.15 -8.04
C TYR A 393 -6.59 -11.92 -9.48
N TYR A 394 -7.16 -10.76 -9.79
CA TYR A 394 -7.66 -10.50 -11.14
C TYR A 394 -6.54 -10.34 -12.17
N LEU A 395 -5.45 -9.69 -11.79
CA LEU A 395 -4.32 -9.46 -12.72
C LEU A 395 -3.41 -10.69 -12.88
N TYR A 396 -3.23 -11.50 -11.84
CA TYR A 396 -2.25 -12.61 -11.86
C TYR A 396 -2.86 -13.97 -11.49
N GLY A 397 -4.17 -14.05 -11.35
CA GLY A 397 -4.91 -15.29 -11.10
C GLY A 397 -4.61 -15.92 -9.73
N MET A 398 -5.15 -17.11 -9.55
CA MET A 398 -4.96 -17.90 -8.33
C MET A 398 -3.50 -18.25 -8.07
N VAL A 399 -2.72 -18.54 -9.14
CA VAL A 399 -1.31 -18.91 -8.99
C VAL A 399 -0.48 -17.71 -8.55
N GLY A 400 -0.68 -16.52 -9.14
CA GLY A 400 -0.01 -15.30 -8.71
C GLY A 400 -0.36 -14.91 -7.27
N LEU A 401 -1.64 -14.98 -6.91
CA LEU A 401 -2.09 -14.74 -5.54
C LEU A 401 -1.48 -15.75 -4.55
N ALA A 402 -1.45 -17.04 -4.89
CA ALA A 402 -0.89 -18.08 -4.04
C ALA A 402 0.63 -17.91 -3.82
N LEU A 403 1.39 -17.55 -4.86
CA LEU A 403 2.82 -17.26 -4.75
C LEU A 403 3.07 -16.05 -3.83
N PHE A 404 2.29 -15.00 -3.99
CA PHE A 404 2.41 -13.81 -3.16
C PHE A 404 1.97 -14.07 -1.71
N ALA A 405 0.87 -14.79 -1.51
CA ALA A 405 0.41 -15.20 -0.19
C ALA A 405 1.42 -16.09 0.53
N ALA A 406 2.06 -17.05 -0.19
CA ALA A 406 3.12 -17.87 0.36
C ALA A 406 4.34 -17.04 0.81
N PHE A 407 4.70 -16.00 0.03
CA PHE A 407 5.75 -15.06 0.40
C PHE A 407 5.41 -14.31 1.70
N LEU A 408 4.21 -13.76 1.85
CA LEU A 408 3.79 -13.08 3.09
C LEU A 408 3.66 -14.05 4.27
N LEU A 409 3.11 -15.25 4.01
CA LEU A 409 2.96 -16.30 5.02
C LEU A 409 4.31 -16.74 5.60
N TYR A 410 5.36 -16.77 4.80
CA TYR A 410 6.72 -17.04 5.29
C TYR A 410 7.10 -16.08 6.43
N PHE A 411 6.86 -14.77 6.26
CA PHE A 411 7.16 -13.78 7.31
C PHE A 411 6.23 -13.91 8.51
N ALA A 412 4.95 -14.20 8.29
CA ALA A 412 4.01 -14.44 9.38
C ALA A 412 4.45 -15.64 10.25
N VAL A 413 4.82 -16.76 9.61
CA VAL A 413 5.34 -17.95 10.30
C VAL A 413 6.66 -17.64 11.02
N LEU A 414 7.55 -16.87 10.39
CA LEU A 414 8.81 -16.43 10.99
C LEU A 414 8.58 -15.66 12.30
N ILE A 415 7.66 -14.69 12.29
CA ILE A 415 7.30 -13.87 13.46
C ILE A 415 6.71 -14.76 14.56
N VAL A 416 5.68 -15.54 14.23
CA VAL A 416 4.99 -16.41 15.20
C VAL A 416 5.97 -17.40 15.82
N ARG A 417 6.80 -18.08 15.01
CA ARG A 417 7.81 -19.03 15.51
C ARG A 417 8.80 -18.33 16.45
N ALA A 418 9.30 -17.15 16.11
CA ALA A 418 10.22 -16.40 16.95
C ALA A 418 9.60 -16.07 18.31
N LEU A 419 8.37 -15.53 18.31
CA LEU A 419 7.66 -15.18 19.54
C LEU A 419 7.35 -16.40 20.41
N LEU A 420 6.96 -17.53 19.82
CA LEU A 420 6.71 -18.77 20.54
C LEU A 420 8.00 -19.39 21.12
N GLN A 421 9.11 -19.28 20.41
CA GLN A 421 10.41 -19.81 20.90
C GLN A 421 10.98 -19.00 22.07
N ASN A 422 10.95 -17.67 21.99
CA ASN A 422 11.44 -16.83 23.08
C ASN A 422 10.82 -15.42 23.01
N PHE A 423 9.63 -15.29 23.59
CA PHE A 423 8.88 -14.05 23.59
C PHE A 423 9.70 -12.86 24.14
N LYS A 424 10.42 -13.04 25.26
CA LYS A 424 11.20 -11.97 25.88
C LYS A 424 12.35 -11.47 25.01
N LYS A 425 12.96 -12.36 24.24
CA LYS A 425 14.07 -12.02 23.34
C LYS A 425 13.57 -11.22 22.13
N TYR A 426 12.47 -11.64 21.52
CA TYR A 426 12.01 -11.07 20.25
C TYR A 426 10.99 -9.94 20.41
N MET A 427 10.30 -9.84 21.54
CA MET A 427 9.37 -8.74 21.82
C MET A 427 10.12 -7.51 22.36
N THR A 428 10.86 -6.85 21.49
CA THR A 428 11.57 -5.59 21.79
C THR A 428 10.77 -4.38 21.30
N PRO A 429 11.03 -3.16 21.80
CA PRO A 429 10.38 -1.94 21.30
C PRO A 429 10.53 -1.76 19.80
N GLU A 430 11.70 -2.11 19.25
CA GLU A 430 12.01 -2.06 17.83
C GLU A 430 11.15 -3.03 17.04
N ALA A 431 11.18 -4.31 17.44
CA ALA A 431 10.37 -5.33 16.78
C ALA A 431 8.88 -4.99 16.84
N GLY A 432 8.42 -4.44 17.96
CA GLY A 432 7.05 -3.96 18.12
C GLY A 432 6.70 -2.82 17.17
N ALA A 433 7.55 -1.80 17.04
CA ALA A 433 7.31 -0.68 16.14
C ALA A 433 7.24 -1.13 14.67
N PHE A 434 8.19 -1.95 14.20
CA PHE A 434 8.13 -2.53 12.84
C PHE A 434 6.96 -3.50 12.67
N GLY A 435 6.54 -4.20 13.73
CA GLY A 435 5.33 -5.01 13.75
C GLY A 435 4.06 -4.18 13.53
N ILE A 436 3.93 -3.04 14.23
CA ILE A 436 2.82 -2.10 14.03
C ILE A 436 2.83 -1.55 12.60
N SER A 437 4.01 -1.15 12.09
CA SER A 437 4.17 -0.69 10.70
C SER A 437 3.72 -1.75 9.70
N LEU A 438 4.10 -3.03 9.91
CA LEU A 438 3.65 -4.14 9.07
C LEU A 438 2.12 -4.32 9.13
N CYS A 439 1.53 -4.30 10.33
CA CYS A 439 0.07 -4.40 10.49
C CYS A 439 -0.66 -3.26 9.75
N LEU A 440 -0.18 -2.03 9.84
CA LEU A 440 -0.77 -0.88 9.16
C LEU A 440 -0.63 -0.97 7.64
N LEU A 441 0.52 -1.43 7.11
CA LEU A 441 0.71 -1.70 5.69
C LEU A 441 -0.23 -2.81 5.19
N LEU A 442 -0.35 -3.92 5.93
CA LEU A 442 -1.26 -5.01 5.57
C LEU A 442 -2.74 -4.60 5.67
N LEU A 443 -3.09 -3.72 6.60
CA LEU A 443 -4.42 -3.12 6.66
C LEU A 443 -4.72 -2.29 5.41
N HIS A 444 -3.74 -1.51 4.92
CA HIS A 444 -3.88 -0.79 3.64
C HIS A 444 -3.97 -1.74 2.45
N VAL A 445 -3.20 -2.84 2.42
CA VAL A 445 -3.31 -3.90 1.40
C VAL A 445 -4.73 -4.46 1.34
N TYR A 446 -5.34 -4.69 2.50
CA TYR A 446 -6.70 -5.24 2.60
C TYR A 446 -7.78 -4.22 2.24
N CYS A 447 -7.63 -2.96 2.66
CA CYS A 447 -8.68 -1.94 2.49
C CYS A 447 -8.55 -1.12 1.21
N THR A 448 -7.34 -1.06 0.59
CA THR A 448 -7.06 -0.17 -0.55
C THR A 448 -6.10 -0.83 -1.54
N ALA A 449 -5.94 -0.25 -2.74
CA ALA A 449 -4.88 -0.62 -3.69
C ALA A 449 -3.64 0.29 -3.52
N GLY A 450 -3.24 0.51 -2.28
CA GLY A 450 -2.23 1.52 -1.94
C GLY A 450 -0.82 1.00 -1.73
N VAL A 451 -0.57 -0.31 -1.72
CA VAL A 451 0.73 -0.86 -1.30
C VAL A 451 1.36 -1.77 -2.34
N LEU A 452 0.71 -2.90 -2.70
CA LEU A 452 1.39 -3.96 -3.46
C LEU A 452 1.69 -3.58 -4.90
N ARG A 453 0.85 -2.76 -5.51
CA ARG A 453 0.98 -2.31 -6.89
C ARG A 453 1.50 -0.86 -7.00
N ARG A 454 1.91 -0.27 -5.88
CA ARG A 454 2.43 1.11 -5.81
C ARG A 454 3.90 1.09 -5.40
N PRO A 455 4.83 1.41 -6.31
CA PRO A 455 6.27 1.26 -6.11
C PRO A 455 6.81 1.96 -4.86
N ASN A 456 6.29 3.14 -4.52
CA ASN A 456 6.67 3.92 -3.36
C ASN A 456 6.30 3.20 -2.05
N ALA A 457 5.05 2.77 -1.88
CA ALA A 457 4.60 2.11 -0.64
C ALA A 457 5.15 0.68 -0.53
N SER A 458 5.25 -0.07 -1.64
CA SER A 458 5.82 -1.41 -1.66
C SER A 458 7.30 -1.44 -1.26
N PHE A 459 8.05 -0.37 -1.52
CA PHE A 459 9.42 -0.22 -1.02
C PHE A 459 9.46 -0.30 0.52
N TYR A 460 8.59 0.45 1.23
CA TYR A 460 8.55 0.42 2.69
C TYR A 460 8.09 -0.93 3.25
N LEU A 461 7.14 -1.59 2.59
CA LEU A 461 6.76 -2.97 2.94
C LEU A 461 7.96 -3.90 2.84
N SER A 462 8.72 -3.82 1.75
CA SER A 462 9.91 -4.64 1.52
C SER A 462 10.96 -4.43 2.61
N VAL A 463 11.21 -3.18 2.98
CA VAL A 463 12.18 -2.82 4.04
C VAL A 463 11.70 -3.31 5.41
N VAL A 464 10.43 -3.12 5.75
CA VAL A 464 9.85 -3.60 7.01
C VAL A 464 10.00 -5.12 7.12
N LEU A 465 9.70 -5.88 6.07
CA LEU A 465 9.89 -7.33 6.04
C LEU A 465 11.36 -7.73 6.20
N ALA A 466 12.28 -7.02 5.54
CA ALA A 466 13.71 -7.28 5.68
C ALA A 466 14.24 -6.98 7.09
N VAL A 467 13.76 -5.91 7.72
CA VAL A 467 14.11 -5.58 9.11
C VAL A 467 13.58 -6.64 10.07
N ILE A 468 12.34 -7.09 9.91
CA ILE A 468 11.78 -8.19 10.72
C ILE A 468 12.64 -9.45 10.57
N TYR A 469 13.03 -9.80 9.35
CA TYR A 469 13.94 -10.92 9.12
C TYR A 469 15.28 -10.74 9.84
N TYR A 470 15.86 -9.54 9.79
CA TYR A 470 17.10 -9.21 10.47
C TYR A 470 16.99 -9.36 11.99
N LEU A 471 15.94 -8.78 12.59
CA LEU A 471 15.71 -8.83 14.03
C LEU A 471 15.52 -10.25 14.56
N VAL A 472 14.93 -11.13 13.75
CA VAL A 472 14.68 -12.54 14.13
C VAL A 472 15.90 -13.43 13.90
N ASN A 473 16.58 -13.31 12.76
CA ASN A 473 17.55 -14.33 12.34
C ASN A 473 19.02 -13.87 12.39
N MET A 474 19.30 -12.57 12.46
CA MET A 474 20.65 -12.07 12.27
C MET A 474 21.19 -11.27 13.45
N ARG A 475 20.32 -10.59 14.20
CA ARG A 475 20.74 -9.75 15.33
C ARG A 475 21.31 -10.65 16.43
N THR A 476 22.63 -10.60 16.63
CA THR A 476 23.30 -11.27 17.74
C THR A 476 23.02 -10.52 19.05
N ASP A 477 22.81 -11.26 20.14
CA ASP A 477 22.60 -10.67 21.48
C ASP A 477 23.86 -9.91 21.92
N THR A 478 23.92 -8.61 21.63
CA THR A 478 24.97 -7.71 22.15
C THR A 478 24.77 -7.34 23.61
N THR A 479 23.79 -7.93 24.31
CA THR A 479 23.40 -7.62 25.69
C THR A 479 23.92 -8.61 26.73
N GLN A 480 24.76 -9.59 26.38
CA GLN A 480 25.51 -10.28 27.43
C GLN A 480 26.78 -9.46 27.74
N PRO A 481 26.92 -8.91 28.97
CA PRO A 481 28.21 -8.42 29.39
C PRO A 481 29.20 -9.58 29.27
N LYS A 482 30.31 -9.34 28.59
CA LYS A 482 31.46 -10.25 28.60
C LYS A 482 31.84 -10.41 30.08
N THR A 483 31.47 -11.51 30.70
CA THR A 483 31.98 -11.98 32.01
C THR A 483 33.43 -12.26 31.91
#